data_dd3ab449deae37bf0f0c55127d7e0a70
#
_entry.id   dd3ab449deae37bf0f0c55127d7e0a70
#
_cell.length_a   1.000
_cell.length_b   1.000
_cell.length_c   1.000
_cell.angle_alpha   90.00
_cell.angle_beta   90.00
_cell.angle_gamma   90.00
#
_symmetry.space_group_name_H-M   'P 1'
#
loop_
_entity.id
_entity.type
_entity.pdbx_description
1 polymer ?
#
loop_
_entity_poly.entity_id
_entity_poly.type
_entity_poly.pdbx_seq_one_letter_code
_entity_poly.pdbx_strand_id
1 'polypeptide(L)'
;MYRQSGGLMPLPKVCVTLSGNTLEEMLEDAALATAAGADLIEVRFDNLWLKRVEVIPEDQGDDQRKSRTKKWEFHPIPLEDVQVDSCIEGFKTGITIPYIFTCRPRRQGGNFPGEESGRIAIMDSAIQSGVPFIDLEIDIDSDERSKLISLAGESTKVIASEHGGAPPPVDEILSQVDEMSSMGSIVKICYRLTTKGGALRVLEAAKAVGDRENGPEIALMGTGEGGDWTRIHAPILGSSLVYSTMEDTFEIIRQGRINFEDLYIAWDLLEYE
;
A
#
# COMPACT_ATOMS: atom_id res chain seq x y z
N MET A 1 29.43 -23.49 11.13
CA MET A 1 28.49 -24.55 10.76
C MET A 1 27.42 -24.61 11.83
N TYR A 2 26.40 -23.73 11.71
CA TYR A 2 25.19 -23.72 12.54
C TYR A 2 23.98 -23.61 11.56
N ARG A 3 23.55 -24.75 11.03
CA ARG A 3 22.20 -24.88 10.50
C ARG A 3 21.31 -25.16 11.71
N GLN A 4 20.66 -24.13 12.25
CA GLN A 4 19.48 -24.35 13.03
C GLN A 4 18.35 -24.71 12.05
N SER A 5 17.66 -25.79 12.35
CA SER A 5 16.47 -26.30 11.69
C SER A 5 15.27 -25.36 11.98
N GLY A 6 15.33 -24.14 11.44
CA GLY A 6 14.17 -23.28 11.32
C GLY A 6 13.54 -23.57 9.97
N GLY A 7 12.28 -24.02 9.93
CA GLY A 7 11.55 -24.09 8.68
C GLY A 7 11.58 -22.71 8.02
N LEU A 8 11.88 -22.68 6.73
CA LEU A 8 11.82 -21.46 5.91
C LEU A 8 10.43 -20.84 6.07
N MET A 9 10.38 -19.58 6.54
CA MET A 9 9.12 -18.84 6.52
C MET A 9 8.78 -18.60 5.06
N PRO A 10 7.50 -18.76 4.65
CA PRO A 10 7.10 -18.47 3.28
C PRO A 10 7.38 -16.99 2.98
N LEU A 11 7.80 -16.69 1.75
CA LEU A 11 7.94 -15.31 1.29
C LEU A 11 6.63 -14.54 1.52
N PRO A 12 6.71 -13.25 1.89
CA PRO A 12 5.52 -12.42 2.00
C PRO A 12 4.84 -12.27 0.63
N LYS A 13 3.54 -12.15 0.61
CA LYS A 13 2.80 -11.83 -0.62
C LYS A 13 3.17 -10.45 -1.10
N VAL A 14 3.43 -10.31 -2.41
CA VAL A 14 3.76 -9.02 -3.02
C VAL A 14 2.50 -8.37 -3.58
N CYS A 15 2.16 -7.20 -3.04
CA CYS A 15 1.06 -6.37 -3.47
C CYS A 15 1.57 -5.21 -4.33
N VAL A 16 1.10 -5.11 -5.56
CA VAL A 16 1.42 -3.98 -6.44
C VAL A 16 0.36 -2.88 -6.29
N THR A 17 0.79 -1.69 -5.85
CA THR A 17 -0.06 -0.50 -5.81
C THR A 17 -0.20 0.09 -7.20
N LEU A 18 -1.43 0.24 -7.69
CA LEU A 18 -1.72 0.84 -8.99
C LEU A 18 -1.51 2.36 -8.96
N SER A 19 -0.98 2.90 -10.05
CA SER A 19 -0.65 4.33 -10.20
C SER A 19 -1.62 5.09 -11.09
N GLY A 20 -2.52 4.42 -11.81
CA GLY A 20 -3.50 5.02 -12.70
C GLY A 20 -4.44 6.02 -12.01
N ASN A 21 -5.04 6.90 -12.84
CA ASN A 21 -6.01 7.91 -12.40
C ASN A 21 -7.39 7.74 -13.08
N THR A 22 -7.52 6.74 -13.94
CA THR A 22 -8.81 6.32 -14.53
C THR A 22 -9.00 4.82 -14.30
N LEU A 23 -10.23 4.34 -14.45
CA LEU A 23 -10.52 2.92 -14.38
C LEU A 23 -9.72 2.14 -15.43
N GLU A 24 -9.65 2.64 -16.66
CA GLU A 24 -8.94 2.02 -17.76
C GLU A 24 -7.44 1.90 -17.47
N GLU A 25 -6.79 3.00 -17.03
CA GLU A 25 -5.37 3.00 -16.65
C GLU A 25 -5.09 2.01 -15.52
N MET A 26 -5.94 1.97 -14.49
CA MET A 26 -5.77 1.03 -13.37
C MET A 26 -5.96 -0.43 -13.80
N LEU A 27 -6.87 -0.72 -14.73
CA LEU A 27 -7.05 -2.08 -15.25
C LEU A 27 -5.86 -2.51 -16.12
N GLU A 28 -5.28 -1.60 -16.90
CA GLU A 28 -4.04 -1.85 -17.66
C GLU A 28 -2.87 -2.12 -16.70
N ASP A 29 -2.68 -1.27 -15.69
CA ASP A 29 -1.66 -1.47 -14.64
C ASP A 29 -1.84 -2.82 -13.91
N ALA A 30 -3.09 -3.18 -13.58
CA ALA A 30 -3.41 -4.46 -12.92
C ALA A 30 -3.09 -5.66 -13.80
N ALA A 31 -3.35 -5.58 -15.10
CA ALA A 31 -3.01 -6.63 -16.05
C ALA A 31 -1.49 -6.81 -16.17
N LEU A 32 -0.72 -5.71 -16.21
CA LEU A 32 0.74 -5.73 -16.24
C LEU A 32 1.32 -6.34 -14.95
N ALA A 33 0.84 -5.91 -13.79
CA ALA A 33 1.28 -6.43 -12.49
C ALA A 33 0.95 -7.93 -12.35
N THR A 34 -0.25 -8.35 -12.80
CA THR A 34 -0.65 -9.77 -12.81
C THR A 34 0.26 -10.60 -13.71
N ALA A 35 0.57 -10.10 -14.90
CA ALA A 35 1.49 -10.78 -15.85
C ALA A 35 2.91 -10.86 -15.32
N ALA A 36 3.35 -9.88 -14.51
CA ALA A 36 4.65 -9.91 -13.83
C ALA A 36 4.69 -10.89 -12.64
N GLY A 37 3.56 -11.38 -12.15
CA GLY A 37 3.48 -12.36 -11.08
C GLY A 37 3.15 -11.77 -9.69
N ALA A 38 2.52 -10.60 -9.63
CA ALA A 38 2.03 -10.04 -8.37
C ALA A 38 1.00 -10.98 -7.70
N ASP A 39 1.08 -11.12 -6.39
CA ASP A 39 0.11 -11.92 -5.61
C ASP A 39 -1.19 -11.16 -5.35
N LEU A 40 -1.10 -9.85 -5.18
CA LEU A 40 -2.21 -8.94 -4.92
C LEU A 40 -2.01 -7.61 -5.67
N ILE A 41 -3.12 -6.94 -5.87
CA ILE A 41 -3.18 -5.56 -6.37
C ILE A 41 -3.73 -4.65 -5.27
N GLU A 42 -3.18 -3.45 -5.08
CA GLU A 42 -3.84 -2.39 -4.33
C GLU A 42 -4.47 -1.39 -5.30
N VAL A 43 -5.81 -1.35 -5.34
CA VAL A 43 -6.57 -0.33 -6.06
C VAL A 43 -6.64 0.92 -5.18
N ARG A 44 -5.95 1.97 -5.56
CA ARG A 44 -6.03 3.29 -4.94
C ARG A 44 -7.24 4.05 -5.51
N PHE A 45 -8.43 3.66 -5.05
CA PHE A 45 -9.70 4.22 -5.53
C PHE A 45 -9.74 5.74 -5.40
N ASP A 46 -9.11 6.29 -4.37
CA ASP A 46 -8.97 7.73 -4.15
C ASP A 46 -8.22 8.47 -5.28
N ASN A 47 -7.39 7.77 -6.08
CA ASN A 47 -6.70 8.37 -7.22
C ASN A 47 -7.63 8.66 -8.40
N LEU A 48 -8.83 8.07 -8.46
CA LEU A 48 -9.82 8.38 -9.49
C LEU A 48 -10.28 9.84 -9.46
N TRP A 49 -10.09 10.55 -8.33
CA TRP A 49 -10.37 11.99 -8.21
C TRP A 49 -9.19 12.88 -8.58
N LEU A 50 -8.17 12.32 -9.24
CA LEU A 50 -7.03 13.08 -9.77
C LEU A 50 -6.99 13.01 -11.29
N LYS A 51 -6.82 14.15 -11.92
CA LYS A 51 -6.51 14.25 -13.34
C LYS A 51 -5.01 14.54 -13.50
N ARG A 52 -4.33 13.68 -14.25
CA ARG A 52 -2.92 13.85 -14.61
C ARG A 52 -2.80 14.79 -15.81
N VAL A 53 -1.99 15.85 -15.68
CA VAL A 53 -1.75 16.85 -16.73
C VAL A 53 -0.26 16.89 -17.02
N GLU A 54 0.12 16.75 -18.30
CA GLU A 54 1.52 16.89 -18.72
C GLU A 54 1.94 18.36 -18.63
N VAL A 55 3.00 18.63 -17.86
CA VAL A 55 3.59 19.96 -17.78
C VAL A 55 4.68 20.07 -18.83
N ILE A 56 4.47 20.96 -19.80
CA ILE A 56 5.52 21.32 -20.75
C ILE A 56 6.44 22.30 -20.03
N PRO A 57 7.73 21.98 -19.78
CA PRO A 57 8.63 22.93 -19.16
C PRO A 57 8.73 24.18 -20.04
N GLU A 58 8.54 25.36 -19.46
CA GLU A 58 8.87 26.61 -20.13
C GLU A 58 10.34 26.58 -20.54
N ASP A 59 10.60 26.90 -21.80
CA ASP A 59 11.91 26.83 -22.45
C ASP A 59 12.95 27.67 -21.68
N GLN A 60 13.72 27.04 -20.82
CA GLN A 60 14.85 27.67 -20.15
C GLN A 60 16.14 27.32 -20.89
N GLY A 61 16.37 28.00 -22.05
CA GLY A 61 17.68 28.23 -22.68
C GLY A 61 18.55 26.98 -22.89
N ASP A 62 18.87 26.76 -24.10
CA ASP A 62 20.01 26.09 -24.79
C ASP A 62 20.91 25.06 -24.07
N ASP A 63 20.40 24.30 -23.10
CA ASP A 63 21.12 23.16 -22.53
C ASP A 63 20.45 21.84 -22.97
N GLN A 64 20.84 21.37 -24.15
CA GLN A 64 20.30 20.17 -24.83
C GLN A 64 20.52 18.83 -24.07
N ARG A 65 21.04 18.87 -22.84
CA ARG A 65 21.30 17.69 -22.00
C ARG A 65 20.34 17.50 -20.82
N LYS A 66 19.35 18.39 -20.63
CA LYS A 66 18.34 18.21 -19.56
C LYS A 66 17.24 17.28 -20.05
N SER A 67 17.22 16.17 -19.40
CA SER A 67 16.23 15.09 -19.34
C SER A 67 14.86 15.38 -20.02
N ARG A 68 14.53 14.60 -21.05
CA ARG A 68 13.21 14.49 -21.69
C ARG A 68 12.19 13.76 -20.78
N THR A 69 12.35 13.81 -19.46
CA THR A 69 11.37 13.23 -18.54
C THR A 69 10.13 14.11 -18.54
N LYS A 70 9.03 13.57 -19.02
CA LYS A 70 7.71 14.19 -18.91
C LYS A 70 7.45 14.48 -17.44
N LYS A 71 7.12 15.74 -17.13
CA LYS A 71 6.71 16.14 -15.79
C LYS A 71 5.19 16.15 -15.75
N TRP A 72 4.62 15.52 -14.72
CA TRP A 72 3.18 15.43 -14.53
C TRP A 72 2.76 16.24 -13.32
N GLU A 73 1.64 16.93 -13.42
CA GLU A 73 0.92 17.53 -12.30
C GLU A 73 -0.42 16.83 -12.12
N PHE A 74 -0.84 16.70 -10.86
CA PHE A 74 -2.11 16.08 -10.51
C PHE A 74 -3.07 17.14 -10.00
N HIS A 75 -4.21 17.26 -10.65
CA HIS A 75 -5.25 18.21 -10.32
C HIS A 75 -6.50 17.45 -9.82
N PRO A 76 -7.09 17.87 -8.69
CA PRO A 76 -8.33 17.26 -8.23
C PRO A 76 -9.47 17.55 -9.23
N ILE A 77 -10.36 16.57 -9.41
CA ILE A 77 -11.61 16.72 -10.18
C ILE A 77 -12.81 16.73 -9.22
N PRO A 78 -13.99 17.21 -9.66
CA PRO A 78 -15.21 17.20 -8.88
C PRO A 78 -15.61 15.80 -8.40
N LEU A 79 -16.29 15.73 -7.24
CA LEU A 79 -16.67 14.46 -6.64
C LEU A 79 -17.64 13.67 -7.54
N GLU A 80 -18.54 14.36 -8.20
CA GLU A 80 -19.57 13.84 -9.10
C GLU A 80 -19.04 13.30 -10.43
N ASP A 81 -17.80 13.61 -10.80
CA ASP A 81 -17.20 13.15 -12.07
C ASP A 81 -16.80 11.67 -12.01
N VAL A 82 -16.68 11.08 -10.80
CA VAL A 82 -16.37 9.66 -10.62
C VAL A 82 -17.65 8.85 -10.42
N GLN A 83 -17.91 7.93 -11.34
CA GLN A 83 -19.06 7.00 -11.28
C GLN A 83 -18.70 5.80 -10.38
N VAL A 84 -18.84 5.99 -9.06
CA VAL A 84 -18.35 5.07 -8.02
C VAL A 84 -18.76 3.62 -8.26
N ASP A 85 -20.07 3.35 -8.41
CA ASP A 85 -20.58 1.99 -8.56
C ASP A 85 -20.08 1.31 -9.84
N SER A 86 -19.99 2.07 -10.92
CA SER A 86 -19.45 1.58 -12.20
C SER A 86 -17.96 1.25 -12.09
N CYS A 87 -17.18 2.06 -11.36
CA CYS A 87 -15.78 1.79 -11.14
C CYS A 87 -15.57 0.56 -10.24
N ILE A 88 -16.35 0.40 -9.17
CA ILE A 88 -16.30 -0.78 -8.31
C ILE A 88 -16.58 -2.05 -9.12
N GLU A 89 -17.64 -2.07 -9.93
CA GLU A 89 -17.97 -3.21 -10.78
C GLU A 89 -16.91 -3.45 -11.86
N GLY A 90 -16.33 -2.38 -12.41
CA GLY A 90 -15.22 -2.45 -13.36
C GLY A 90 -13.99 -3.14 -12.77
N PHE A 91 -13.56 -2.79 -11.56
CA PHE A 91 -12.45 -3.47 -10.87
C PHE A 91 -12.78 -4.93 -10.56
N LYS A 92 -13.99 -5.20 -10.08
CA LYS A 92 -14.44 -6.56 -9.76
C LYS A 92 -14.41 -7.50 -10.98
N THR A 93 -14.77 -6.98 -12.15
CA THR A 93 -14.82 -7.77 -13.38
C THR A 93 -13.50 -7.79 -14.15
N GLY A 94 -12.68 -6.74 -14.02
CA GLY A 94 -11.45 -6.55 -14.79
C GLY A 94 -10.18 -7.08 -14.10
N ILE A 95 -10.14 -7.14 -12.75
CA ILE A 95 -8.97 -7.66 -12.02
C ILE A 95 -9.17 -9.16 -11.75
N THR A 96 -8.20 -9.97 -12.16
CA THR A 96 -8.30 -11.44 -12.13
C THR A 96 -7.64 -12.09 -10.93
N ILE A 97 -6.82 -11.36 -10.17
CA ILE A 97 -6.19 -11.82 -8.92
C ILE A 97 -6.81 -11.08 -7.72
N PRO A 98 -6.62 -11.54 -6.48
CA PRO A 98 -7.13 -10.81 -5.31
C PRO A 98 -6.62 -9.38 -5.26
N TYR A 99 -7.49 -8.44 -4.87
CA TYR A 99 -7.11 -7.03 -4.75
C TYR A 99 -7.60 -6.41 -3.45
N ILE A 100 -6.90 -5.36 -3.03
CA ILE A 100 -7.20 -4.54 -1.86
C ILE A 100 -7.90 -3.28 -2.38
N PHE A 101 -9.12 -3.04 -1.91
CA PHE A 101 -9.83 -1.79 -2.18
C PHE A 101 -9.40 -0.76 -1.14
N THR A 102 -8.76 0.33 -1.59
CA THR A 102 -8.25 1.41 -0.75
C THR A 102 -8.82 2.75 -1.21
N CYS A 103 -9.61 3.42 -0.37
CA CYS A 103 -10.07 4.79 -0.58
C CYS A 103 -9.43 5.71 0.49
N ARG A 104 -8.17 6.13 0.27
CA ARG A 104 -7.35 6.82 1.26
C ARG A 104 -7.77 8.27 1.44
N PRO A 105 -8.04 8.72 2.70
CA PRO A 105 -8.37 10.11 2.97
C PRO A 105 -7.11 11.00 2.96
N ARG A 106 -7.29 12.30 2.69
CA ARG A 106 -6.18 13.27 2.65
C ARG A 106 -5.37 13.32 3.96
N ARG A 107 -6.01 13.17 5.12
CA ARG A 107 -5.33 13.18 6.43
C ARG A 107 -4.31 12.05 6.60
N GLN A 108 -4.46 10.96 5.82
CA GLN A 108 -3.50 9.85 5.78
C GLN A 108 -2.74 9.75 4.44
N GLY A 109 -2.57 10.89 3.78
CA GLY A 109 -1.76 11.01 2.54
C GLY A 109 -2.44 10.47 1.29
N GLY A 110 -3.78 10.36 1.28
CA GLY A 110 -4.57 10.01 0.12
C GLY A 110 -5.11 11.22 -0.64
N ASN A 111 -5.96 10.95 -1.60
CA ASN A 111 -6.47 11.94 -2.56
C ASN A 111 -7.99 12.11 -2.53
N PHE A 112 -8.72 11.33 -1.72
CA PHE A 112 -10.17 11.44 -1.65
C PHE A 112 -10.59 12.88 -1.29
N PRO A 113 -11.39 13.57 -2.14
CA PRO A 113 -11.68 14.99 -1.94
C PRO A 113 -12.91 15.26 -1.08
N GLY A 114 -13.76 14.25 -0.85
CA GLY A 114 -15.06 14.37 -0.19
C GLY A 114 -14.99 14.34 1.33
N GLU A 115 -16.17 14.45 1.94
CA GLU A 115 -16.36 14.30 3.37
C GLU A 115 -16.26 12.82 3.80
N GLU A 116 -15.94 12.56 5.06
CA GLU A 116 -15.74 11.21 5.60
C GLU A 116 -16.98 10.33 5.41
N SER A 117 -18.19 10.86 5.58
CA SER A 117 -19.44 10.11 5.37
C SER A 117 -19.58 9.59 3.93
N GLY A 118 -19.16 10.36 2.93
CA GLY A 118 -19.12 9.93 1.54
C GLY A 118 -18.10 8.81 1.30
N ARG A 119 -16.94 8.91 1.96
CA ARG A 119 -15.90 7.86 1.90
C ARG A 119 -16.38 6.56 2.53
N ILE A 120 -17.04 6.64 3.69
CA ILE A 120 -17.63 5.48 4.38
C ILE A 120 -18.69 4.82 3.48
N ALA A 121 -19.55 5.59 2.80
CA ALA A 121 -20.53 5.04 1.86
C ALA A 121 -19.89 4.31 0.68
N ILE A 122 -18.76 4.80 0.16
CA ILE A 122 -18.00 4.14 -0.91
C ILE A 122 -17.42 2.80 -0.42
N MET A 123 -16.85 2.77 0.79
CA MET A 123 -16.32 1.54 1.37
C MET A 123 -17.43 0.51 1.68
N ASP A 124 -18.59 0.98 2.14
CA ASP A 124 -19.78 0.15 2.32
C ASP A 124 -20.20 -0.50 1.00
N SER A 125 -20.34 0.29 -0.09
CA SER A 125 -20.65 -0.21 -1.44
C SER A 125 -19.62 -1.22 -1.94
N ALA A 126 -18.33 -0.96 -1.70
CA ALA A 126 -17.26 -1.88 -2.09
C ALA A 126 -17.37 -3.22 -1.35
N ILE A 127 -17.59 -3.21 -0.03
CA ILE A 127 -17.78 -4.43 0.76
C ILE A 127 -19.02 -5.19 0.28
N GLN A 128 -20.16 -4.52 0.06
CA GLN A 128 -21.38 -5.14 -0.44
C GLN A 128 -21.20 -5.77 -1.83
N SER A 129 -20.33 -5.19 -2.67
CA SER A 129 -19.99 -5.78 -3.97
C SER A 129 -19.13 -7.05 -3.87
N GLY A 130 -18.57 -7.34 -2.70
CA GLY A 130 -17.75 -8.52 -2.43
C GLY A 130 -16.28 -8.35 -2.80
N VAL A 131 -15.67 -7.19 -2.55
CA VAL A 131 -14.22 -7.01 -2.71
C VAL A 131 -13.45 -7.99 -1.82
N PRO A 132 -12.33 -8.59 -2.30
CA PRO A 132 -11.59 -9.58 -1.52
C PRO A 132 -10.95 -9.03 -0.25
N PHE A 133 -10.40 -7.80 -0.34
CA PHE A 133 -9.80 -7.09 0.78
C PHE A 133 -10.24 -5.63 0.78
N ILE A 134 -10.37 -5.07 1.98
CA ILE A 134 -10.62 -3.64 2.18
C ILE A 134 -9.63 -3.06 3.17
N ASP A 135 -9.09 -1.87 2.86
CA ASP A 135 -8.20 -1.12 3.74
C ASP A 135 -9.02 -0.12 4.56
N LEU A 136 -9.06 -0.30 5.88
CA LEU A 136 -9.77 0.56 6.82
C LEU A 136 -8.78 1.21 7.77
N GLU A 137 -8.69 2.54 7.71
CA GLU A 137 -7.83 3.30 8.62
C GLU A 137 -8.35 3.24 10.05
N ILE A 138 -7.44 3.15 11.02
CA ILE A 138 -7.79 3.07 12.44
C ILE A 138 -8.40 4.36 13.00
N ASP A 139 -8.21 5.49 12.33
CA ASP A 139 -8.77 6.79 12.69
C ASP A 139 -10.21 7.05 12.16
N ILE A 140 -10.81 6.06 11.49
CA ILE A 140 -12.26 6.03 11.23
C ILE A 140 -12.97 5.97 12.59
N ASP A 141 -14.09 6.72 12.73
CA ASP A 141 -14.95 6.63 13.90
C ASP A 141 -15.20 5.16 14.29
N SER A 142 -15.11 4.86 15.59
CA SER A 142 -15.16 3.48 16.09
C SER A 142 -16.45 2.74 15.72
N ASP A 143 -17.58 3.45 15.75
CA ASP A 143 -18.89 2.86 15.45
C ASP A 143 -19.04 2.59 13.96
N GLU A 144 -18.59 3.54 13.11
CA GLU A 144 -18.59 3.37 11.66
C GLU A 144 -17.63 2.25 11.25
N ARG A 145 -16.42 2.19 11.82
CA ARG A 145 -15.47 1.11 11.56
C ARG A 145 -16.03 -0.25 11.97
N SER A 146 -16.67 -0.33 13.13
CA SER A 146 -17.29 -1.58 13.60
C SER A 146 -18.42 -2.05 12.69
N LYS A 147 -19.20 -1.13 12.12
CA LYS A 147 -20.23 -1.45 11.11
C LYS A 147 -19.59 -2.00 9.84
N LEU A 148 -18.54 -1.36 9.31
CA LEU A 148 -17.84 -1.83 8.11
C LEU A 148 -17.19 -3.21 8.33
N ILE A 149 -16.56 -3.45 9.48
CA ILE A 149 -15.99 -4.76 9.85
C ILE A 149 -17.10 -5.82 9.92
N SER A 150 -18.24 -5.50 10.54
CA SER A 150 -19.38 -6.41 10.63
C SER A 150 -19.97 -6.73 9.25
N LEU A 151 -20.02 -5.73 8.37
CA LEU A 151 -20.50 -5.90 6.99
C LEU A 151 -19.54 -6.76 6.16
N ALA A 152 -18.23 -6.58 6.34
CA ALA A 152 -17.19 -7.39 5.67
C ALA A 152 -17.33 -8.89 6.01
N GLY A 153 -17.67 -9.21 7.25
CA GLY A 153 -17.89 -10.59 7.71
C GLY A 153 -16.69 -11.48 7.40
N GLU A 154 -16.97 -12.68 6.84
CA GLU A 154 -15.94 -13.63 6.41
C GLU A 154 -15.58 -13.48 4.91
N SER A 155 -16.37 -12.72 4.15
CA SER A 155 -16.24 -12.62 2.68
C SER A 155 -15.18 -11.61 2.24
N THR A 156 -14.94 -10.56 3.02
CA THR A 156 -13.98 -9.50 2.75
C THR A 156 -12.98 -9.40 3.89
N LYS A 157 -11.69 -9.62 3.62
CA LYS A 157 -10.64 -9.46 4.64
C LYS A 157 -10.36 -7.98 4.90
N VAL A 158 -10.31 -7.59 6.17
CA VAL A 158 -10.01 -6.22 6.57
C VAL A 158 -8.52 -6.05 6.84
N ILE A 159 -7.93 -5.02 6.25
CA ILE A 159 -6.60 -4.52 6.58
C ILE A 159 -6.80 -3.31 7.50
N ALA A 160 -6.44 -3.44 8.79
CA ALA A 160 -6.40 -2.32 9.70
C ALA A 160 -5.15 -1.49 9.42
N SER A 161 -5.31 -0.24 8.99
CA SER A 161 -4.17 0.54 8.48
C SER A 161 -3.97 1.88 9.18
N GLU A 162 -2.70 2.31 9.25
CA GLU A 162 -2.30 3.65 9.65
C GLU A 162 -1.13 4.16 8.80
N HIS A 163 -1.17 5.46 8.45
CA HIS A 163 -0.19 6.07 7.57
C HIS A 163 0.28 7.41 8.10
N GLY A 164 1.57 7.67 8.00
CA GLY A 164 2.21 8.92 8.39
C GLY A 164 2.90 8.83 9.76
N GLY A 165 3.26 9.98 10.32
CA GLY A 165 4.01 10.01 11.56
C GLY A 165 5.45 9.51 11.43
N ALA A 166 6.33 9.92 12.36
CA ALA A 166 7.64 9.30 12.53
C ALA A 166 7.49 8.02 13.37
N PRO A 167 8.31 6.98 13.11
CA PRO A 167 8.24 5.76 13.93
C PRO A 167 8.63 6.08 15.38
N PRO A 168 7.76 5.76 16.35
CA PRO A 168 8.07 5.92 17.76
C PRO A 168 9.10 4.86 18.23
N PRO A 169 9.48 4.80 19.51
CA PRO A 169 10.25 3.69 20.07
C PRO A 169 9.61 2.32 19.76
N VAL A 170 10.44 1.27 19.73
CA VAL A 170 10.01 -0.08 19.30
C VAL A 170 8.85 -0.61 20.16
N ASP A 171 8.90 -0.41 21.46
CA ASP A 171 7.86 -0.84 22.39
C ASP A 171 6.50 -0.17 22.14
N GLU A 172 6.50 1.10 21.71
CA GLU A 172 5.28 1.79 21.30
C GLU A 172 4.75 1.24 19.97
N ILE A 173 5.63 0.91 19.00
CA ILE A 173 5.21 0.24 17.75
C ILE A 173 4.57 -1.11 18.05
N LEU A 174 5.16 -1.89 18.96
CA LEU A 174 4.61 -3.19 19.37
C LEU A 174 3.23 -3.04 20.02
N SER A 175 3.07 -2.05 20.90
CA SER A 175 1.78 -1.74 21.54
C SER A 175 0.73 -1.33 20.49
N GLN A 176 1.12 -0.52 19.51
CA GLN A 176 0.24 -0.12 18.41
C GLN A 176 -0.21 -1.33 17.56
N VAL A 177 0.70 -2.24 17.24
CA VAL A 177 0.36 -3.48 16.52
C VAL A 177 -0.62 -4.32 17.33
N ASP A 178 -0.40 -4.47 18.64
CA ASP A 178 -1.29 -5.24 19.51
C ASP A 178 -2.69 -4.63 19.59
N GLU A 179 -2.81 -3.31 19.70
CA GLU A 179 -4.07 -2.59 19.66
C GLU A 179 -4.82 -2.77 18.34
N MET A 180 -4.09 -2.67 17.21
CA MET A 180 -4.67 -2.79 15.87
C MET A 180 -5.04 -4.24 15.50
N SER A 181 -4.45 -5.24 16.15
CA SER A 181 -4.63 -6.66 15.79
C SER A 181 -6.07 -7.16 15.91
N SER A 182 -6.89 -6.51 16.74
CA SER A 182 -8.32 -6.81 16.88
C SER A 182 -9.21 -6.12 15.83
N MET A 183 -8.63 -5.23 15.00
CA MET A 183 -9.37 -4.35 14.08
C MET A 183 -9.37 -4.87 12.64
N GLY A 184 -8.62 -5.92 12.34
CA GLY A 184 -8.53 -6.49 11.00
C GLY A 184 -7.75 -7.80 10.95
N SER A 185 -7.73 -8.44 9.79
CA SER A 185 -6.97 -9.67 9.54
C SER A 185 -5.47 -9.41 9.38
N ILE A 186 -5.12 -8.21 8.90
CA ILE A 186 -3.72 -7.77 8.68
C ILE A 186 -3.56 -6.38 9.32
N VAL A 187 -2.49 -6.19 10.08
CA VAL A 187 -2.08 -4.87 10.60
C VAL A 187 -1.10 -4.22 9.63
N LYS A 188 -1.46 -3.08 9.07
CA LYS A 188 -0.62 -2.32 8.13
C LYS A 188 -0.26 -0.97 8.73
N ILE A 189 1.02 -0.71 8.95
CA ILE A 189 1.50 0.60 9.40
C ILE A 189 2.60 1.08 8.45
N CYS A 190 2.42 2.30 7.92
CA CYS A 190 3.39 2.93 7.04
C CYS A 190 3.88 4.25 7.62
N TYR A 191 5.08 4.24 8.19
CA TYR A 191 5.70 5.42 8.79
C TYR A 191 6.37 6.32 7.76
N ARG A 192 6.48 7.61 8.08
CA ARG A 192 7.32 8.57 7.35
C ARG A 192 8.73 8.54 7.94
N LEU A 193 9.68 8.01 7.18
CA LEU A 193 11.08 7.88 7.59
C LEU A 193 11.87 9.11 7.12
N THR A 194 12.42 9.85 8.07
CA THR A 194 13.29 11.00 7.82
C THR A 194 14.75 10.69 8.13
N THR A 195 15.03 9.49 8.66
CA THR A 195 16.36 8.99 8.98
C THR A 195 16.42 7.46 8.86
N LYS A 196 17.60 6.94 8.55
CA LYS A 196 17.87 5.50 8.56
C LYS A 196 17.64 4.86 9.93
N GLY A 197 17.87 5.61 11.01
CA GLY A 197 17.57 5.14 12.38
C GLY A 197 16.07 4.87 12.61
N GLY A 198 15.19 5.63 11.94
CA GLY A 198 13.76 5.34 11.91
C GLY A 198 13.45 4.03 11.20
N ALA A 199 14.11 3.78 10.06
CA ALA A 199 13.95 2.52 9.35
C ALA A 199 14.37 1.32 10.20
N LEU A 200 15.50 1.41 10.89
CA LEU A 200 15.98 0.34 11.78
C LEU A 200 14.99 0.02 12.91
N ARG A 201 14.31 1.02 13.48
CA ARG A 201 13.26 0.78 14.48
C ARG A 201 12.06 0.01 13.91
N VAL A 202 11.64 0.34 12.69
CA VAL A 202 10.54 -0.38 12.02
C VAL A 202 10.95 -1.83 11.74
N LEU A 203 12.19 -2.07 11.27
CA LEU A 203 12.72 -3.41 11.05
C LEU A 203 12.76 -4.22 12.36
N GLU A 204 13.26 -3.63 13.45
CA GLU A 204 13.34 -4.26 14.78
C GLU A 204 11.93 -4.62 15.29
N ALA A 205 10.97 -3.70 15.20
CA ALA A 205 9.60 -3.96 15.60
C ALA A 205 8.95 -5.06 14.75
N ALA A 206 9.11 -5.01 13.43
CA ALA A 206 8.58 -6.04 12.53
C ALA A 206 9.14 -7.43 12.86
N LYS A 207 10.47 -7.52 13.09
CA LYS A 207 11.11 -8.78 13.50
C LYS A 207 10.57 -9.28 14.84
N ALA A 208 10.41 -8.40 15.82
CA ALA A 208 9.88 -8.77 17.13
C ALA A 208 8.42 -9.28 17.06
N VAL A 209 7.60 -8.75 16.16
CA VAL A 209 6.24 -9.30 15.91
C VAL A 209 6.31 -10.60 15.15
N GLY A 210 7.14 -10.69 14.09
CA GLY A 210 7.28 -11.89 13.26
C GLY A 210 7.82 -13.11 14.03
N ASP A 211 8.56 -12.89 15.13
CA ASP A 211 9.06 -13.97 16.01
C ASP A 211 8.03 -14.46 17.03
N ARG A 212 6.85 -13.82 17.11
CA ARG A 212 5.80 -14.23 18.04
C ARG A 212 5.11 -15.51 17.56
N GLU A 213 5.01 -16.49 18.42
CA GLU A 213 4.14 -17.64 18.17
C GLU A 213 2.67 -17.16 18.15
N ASN A 214 1.99 -17.40 17.04
CA ASN A 214 0.61 -16.91 16.77
C ASN A 214 0.48 -15.36 16.80
N GLY A 215 1.51 -14.63 16.39
CA GLY A 215 1.42 -13.18 16.17
C GLY A 215 0.45 -12.80 15.05
N PRO A 216 0.02 -11.52 15.00
CA PRO A 216 -0.85 -11.03 13.94
C PRO A 216 -0.12 -11.01 12.58
N GLU A 217 -0.87 -11.15 11.48
CA GLU A 217 -0.34 -10.85 10.15
C GLU A 217 -0.01 -9.37 10.03
N ILE A 218 1.20 -9.03 9.58
CA ILE A 218 1.68 -7.66 9.55
C ILE A 218 2.21 -7.22 8.18
N ALA A 219 2.11 -5.91 7.93
CA ALA A 219 2.78 -5.17 6.86
C ALA A 219 3.35 -3.87 7.47
N LEU A 220 4.47 -3.98 8.21
CA LEU A 220 5.15 -2.83 8.80
C LEU A 220 6.19 -2.28 7.84
N MET A 221 6.05 -1.01 7.47
CA MET A 221 6.91 -0.40 6.46
C MET A 221 7.09 1.10 6.68
N GLY A 222 7.92 1.70 5.83
CA GLY A 222 8.09 3.13 5.78
C GLY A 222 8.16 3.67 4.36
N THR A 223 8.00 4.98 4.24
CA THR A 223 8.34 5.78 3.07
C THR A 223 9.40 6.80 3.44
N GLY A 224 10.24 7.23 2.48
CA GLY A 224 11.36 8.12 2.73
C GLY A 224 12.66 7.36 2.99
N GLU A 225 13.53 7.90 3.83
CA GLU A 225 14.91 7.42 3.99
C GLU A 225 14.99 6.02 4.64
N GLY A 226 15.31 5.00 3.84
CA GLY A 226 15.36 3.60 4.26
C GLY A 226 14.00 2.89 4.23
N GLY A 227 13.01 3.47 3.56
CA GLY A 227 11.71 2.82 3.38
C GLY A 227 11.78 1.56 2.52
N ASP A 228 12.67 1.54 1.54
CA ASP A 228 13.03 0.39 0.72
C ASP A 228 13.57 -0.79 1.55
N TRP A 229 14.34 -0.53 2.61
CA TRP A 229 14.86 -1.57 3.49
C TRP A 229 13.75 -2.40 4.14
N THR A 230 12.65 -1.74 4.54
CA THR A 230 11.51 -2.43 5.16
C THR A 230 10.82 -3.40 4.22
N ARG A 231 10.97 -3.21 2.90
CA ARG A 231 10.43 -4.08 1.85
C ARG A 231 11.40 -5.17 1.45
N ILE A 232 12.67 -4.80 1.23
CA ILE A 232 13.74 -5.74 0.87
C ILE A 232 13.91 -6.81 1.96
N HIS A 233 13.84 -6.43 3.24
CA HIS A 233 14.02 -7.37 4.34
C HIS A 233 12.73 -8.00 4.87
N ALA A 234 11.57 -7.72 4.24
CA ALA A 234 10.28 -8.27 4.64
C ALA A 234 10.27 -9.82 4.85
N PRO A 235 10.98 -10.64 4.02
CA PRO A 235 11.01 -12.09 4.22
C PRO A 235 11.55 -12.54 5.58
N ILE A 236 12.60 -11.89 6.08
CA ILE A 236 13.21 -12.26 7.38
C ILE A 236 12.56 -11.58 8.58
N LEU A 237 11.64 -10.65 8.33
CA LEU A 237 10.93 -9.91 9.38
C LEU A 237 9.58 -10.53 9.75
N GLY A 238 9.15 -11.60 9.05
CA GLY A 238 7.86 -12.22 9.28
C GLY A 238 6.68 -11.39 8.75
N SER A 239 6.92 -10.47 7.81
CA SER A 239 5.84 -9.75 7.13
C SER A 239 5.02 -10.71 6.29
N SER A 240 3.69 -10.60 6.36
CA SER A 240 2.77 -11.39 5.54
C SER A 240 2.51 -10.75 4.17
N LEU A 241 2.70 -9.43 4.08
CA LEU A 241 2.41 -8.62 2.90
C LEU A 241 3.46 -7.53 2.74
N VAL A 242 3.92 -7.32 1.50
CA VAL A 242 4.83 -6.23 1.12
C VAL A 242 4.26 -5.47 -0.07
N TYR A 243 4.41 -4.14 -0.05
CA TYR A 243 3.91 -3.28 -1.11
C TYR A 243 5.03 -2.84 -2.05
N SER A 244 4.79 -2.98 -3.35
CA SER A 244 5.67 -2.55 -4.43
C SER A 244 4.92 -1.72 -5.47
N THR A 245 5.57 -1.37 -6.56
CA THR A 245 5.00 -0.60 -7.68
C THR A 245 5.58 -1.09 -8.99
N MET A 246 4.86 -0.90 -10.09
CA MET A 246 5.40 -1.12 -11.45
C MET A 246 6.19 0.09 -11.97
N GLU A 247 6.16 1.22 -11.26
CA GLU A 247 6.89 2.41 -11.65
C GLU A 247 8.41 2.19 -11.47
N ASP A 248 9.17 2.52 -12.51
CA ASP A 248 10.65 2.46 -12.52
C ASP A 248 11.21 3.87 -12.72
N THR A 249 11.29 4.64 -11.62
CA THR A 249 11.84 5.99 -11.64
C THR A 249 12.70 6.24 -10.41
N PHE A 250 13.69 7.12 -10.54
CA PHE A 250 14.50 7.58 -9.39
C PHE A 250 13.65 8.20 -8.27
N GLU A 251 12.49 8.74 -8.61
CA GLU A 251 11.58 9.34 -7.63
C GLU A 251 11.01 8.27 -6.68
N ILE A 252 10.70 7.09 -7.18
CA ILE A 252 10.24 5.95 -6.38
C ILE A 252 11.26 5.56 -5.32
N ILE A 253 12.54 5.45 -5.72
CA ILE A 253 13.65 5.14 -4.80
C ILE A 253 13.79 6.23 -3.73
N ARG A 254 13.72 7.51 -4.12
CA ARG A 254 13.77 8.64 -3.17
C ARG A 254 12.61 8.64 -2.18
N GLN A 255 11.46 8.12 -2.59
CA GLN A 255 10.30 7.93 -1.72
C GLN A 255 10.44 6.70 -0.81
N GLY A 256 11.55 5.95 -0.88
CA GLY A 256 11.74 4.71 -0.12
C GLY A 256 10.79 3.60 -0.54
N ARG A 257 10.32 3.66 -1.79
CA ARG A 257 9.53 2.60 -2.44
C ARG A 257 10.45 1.76 -3.30
N ILE A 258 9.98 0.62 -3.77
CA ILE A 258 10.74 -0.28 -4.62
C ILE A 258 9.87 -0.78 -5.77
N ASN A 259 10.47 -0.88 -6.96
CA ASN A 259 9.85 -1.51 -8.11
C ASN A 259 9.67 -3.01 -7.87
N PHE A 260 8.68 -3.61 -8.51
CA PHE A 260 8.35 -5.02 -8.36
C PHE A 260 9.53 -5.93 -8.78
N GLU A 261 10.14 -5.68 -9.92
CA GLU A 261 11.27 -6.49 -10.43
C GLU A 261 12.51 -6.32 -9.53
N ASP A 262 12.83 -5.08 -9.12
CA ASP A 262 13.97 -4.80 -8.23
C ASP A 262 13.81 -5.48 -6.87
N LEU A 263 12.58 -5.60 -6.35
CA LEU A 263 12.30 -6.30 -5.11
C LEU A 263 12.68 -7.78 -5.21
N TYR A 264 12.27 -8.46 -6.28
CA TYR A 264 12.62 -9.87 -6.51
C TYR A 264 14.11 -10.06 -6.77
N ILE A 265 14.74 -9.17 -7.56
CA ILE A 265 16.20 -9.18 -7.75
C ILE A 265 16.93 -9.05 -6.40
N ALA A 266 16.47 -8.16 -5.53
CA ALA A 266 17.07 -7.99 -4.20
C ALA A 266 16.89 -9.26 -3.35
N TRP A 267 15.73 -9.92 -3.38
CA TRP A 267 15.49 -11.16 -2.66
C TRP A 267 16.36 -12.31 -3.16
N ASP A 268 16.51 -12.46 -4.48
CA ASP A 268 17.40 -13.45 -5.09
C ASP A 268 18.86 -13.22 -4.67
N LEU A 269 19.34 -11.97 -4.73
CA LEU A 269 20.71 -11.63 -4.34
C LEU A 269 20.99 -11.85 -2.83
N LEU A 270 19.96 -11.73 -1.98
CA LEU A 270 20.05 -11.95 -0.55
C LEU A 270 19.72 -13.39 -0.14
N GLU A 271 19.44 -14.26 -1.12
CA GLU A 271 19.08 -15.67 -0.92
C GLU A 271 17.88 -15.83 0.05
N TYR A 272 16.88 -14.95 -0.08
CA TYR A 272 15.61 -15.07 0.62
C TYR A 272 14.71 -16.03 -0.17
N GLU A 273 14.71 -17.30 0.23
CA GLU A 273 13.90 -18.37 -0.35
C GLU A 273 12.71 -18.74 0.54
#